data_2bf1cd28075bc12fb89b4783ecd6ad53
#
_entry.id   2bf1cd28075bc12fb89b4783ecd6ad53
#
_cell.length_a   1.000
_cell.length_b   1.000
_cell.length_c   1.000
_cell.angle_alpha   90.00
_cell.angle_beta   90.00
_cell.angle_gamma   90.00
#
_symmetry.space_group_name_H-M   'P 1'
#
loop_
_entity.id
_entity.type
_entity.pdbx_description
1 polymer ?
#
loop_
_entity_poly.entity_id
_entity_poly.type
_entity_poly.pdbx_seq_one_letter_code
_entity_poly.pdbx_strand_id
1 'polypeptide(L)'
;YQDAWDMFTAMDGDNYEVNIKKQLKLAGLEKAADLNVAELSGGEFKLVQIIREMITRPALLIMDEPDAFLDFSNINALRDLINGHKGTMLVVTHNRYLLNHCFDKVLHLENMELQEFDGSYVEYHYLMLQSKIEQMELAASDMEEIERNQKLVERLRKEATVVVSAA
;
A
#
# COMPACT_ATOMS: atom_id res chain seq x y z
N TYR A 1 -37.14 21.49 -0.79
CA TYR A 1 -37.51 20.45 0.18
C TYR A 1 -37.35 19.05 -0.43
N GLN A 2 -37.87 18.83 -1.66
CA GLN A 2 -37.81 17.53 -2.35
C GLN A 2 -36.34 17.11 -2.58
N ASP A 3 -35.51 18.00 -3.13
CA ASP A 3 -34.10 17.72 -3.42
C ASP A 3 -33.32 17.34 -2.15
N ALA A 4 -33.61 17.99 -1.03
CA ALA A 4 -32.96 17.66 0.25
C ALA A 4 -33.39 16.30 0.80
N TRP A 5 -34.67 15.94 0.60
CA TRP A 5 -35.20 14.63 0.98
C TRP A 5 -34.65 13.51 0.11
N ASP A 6 -34.57 13.73 -1.20
CA ASP A 6 -33.99 12.77 -2.16
C ASP A 6 -32.50 12.54 -1.85
N MET A 7 -31.78 13.60 -1.51
CA MET A 7 -30.37 13.51 -1.08
C MET A 7 -30.23 12.75 0.26
N PHE A 8 -31.07 13.02 1.25
CA PHE A 8 -31.08 12.32 2.54
C PHE A 8 -31.35 10.83 2.35
N THR A 9 -32.33 10.48 1.51
CA THR A 9 -32.67 9.08 1.20
C THR A 9 -31.56 8.39 0.41
N ALA A 10 -30.96 9.07 -0.57
CA ALA A 10 -29.82 8.55 -1.35
C ALA A 10 -28.58 8.27 -0.45
N MET A 11 -28.40 9.02 0.62
CA MET A 11 -27.37 8.81 1.63
C MET A 11 -27.74 7.78 2.70
N ASP A 12 -28.89 7.08 2.56
CA ASP A 12 -29.39 6.11 3.54
C ASP A 12 -29.62 6.77 4.94
N GLY A 13 -30.14 8.00 4.93
CA GLY A 13 -30.28 8.82 6.11
C GLY A 13 -31.13 8.21 7.23
N ASP A 14 -32.16 7.43 6.87
CA ASP A 14 -33.01 6.70 7.82
C ASP A 14 -32.22 5.67 8.65
N ASN A 15 -31.15 5.11 8.11
CA ASN A 15 -30.29 4.12 8.76
C ASN A 15 -28.99 4.71 9.30
N TYR A 16 -28.82 6.02 9.27
CA TYR A 16 -27.54 6.69 9.59
C TYR A 16 -27.02 6.32 10.98
N GLU A 17 -27.87 6.40 12.02
CA GLU A 17 -27.47 6.02 13.38
C GLU A 17 -27.12 4.53 13.51
N VAL A 18 -27.88 3.67 12.82
CA VAL A 18 -27.62 2.22 12.81
C VAL A 18 -26.28 1.93 12.15
N ASN A 19 -25.98 2.63 11.06
CA ASN A 19 -24.72 2.50 10.35
C ASN A 19 -23.54 2.98 11.20
N ILE A 20 -23.67 4.11 11.90
CA ILE A 20 -22.67 4.60 12.86
C ILE A 20 -22.38 3.53 13.92
N LYS A 21 -23.43 3.05 14.62
CA LYS A 21 -23.28 2.03 15.67
C LYS A 21 -22.62 0.76 15.14
N LYS A 22 -22.95 0.35 13.93
CA LYS A 22 -22.34 -0.82 13.28
C LYS A 22 -20.84 -0.60 13.02
N GLN A 23 -20.43 0.56 12.52
CA GLN A 23 -19.02 0.87 12.26
C GLN A 23 -18.23 1.00 13.57
N LEU A 24 -18.77 1.65 14.58
CA LEU A 24 -18.15 1.72 15.90
C LEU A 24 -17.98 0.33 16.52
N LYS A 25 -18.96 -0.56 16.34
CA LYS A 25 -18.84 -1.96 16.79
C LYS A 25 -17.74 -2.71 16.06
N LEU A 26 -17.62 -2.58 14.73
CA LEU A 26 -16.54 -3.17 13.95
C LEU A 26 -15.16 -2.70 14.43
N ALA A 27 -15.06 -1.45 14.83
CA ALA A 27 -13.83 -0.87 15.38
C ALA A 27 -13.60 -1.17 16.86
N GLY A 28 -14.52 -1.89 17.55
CA GLY A 28 -14.43 -2.12 19.00
C GLY A 28 -14.65 -0.85 19.83
N LEU A 29 -15.28 0.16 19.25
CA LEU A 29 -15.49 1.50 19.83
C LEU A 29 -16.95 1.74 20.27
N GLU A 30 -17.71 0.69 20.63
CA GLU A 30 -19.10 0.86 21.03
C GLU A 30 -19.28 1.85 22.19
N LYS A 31 -18.33 1.85 23.14
CA LYS A 31 -18.35 2.76 24.27
C LYS A 31 -18.07 4.21 23.89
N ALA A 32 -17.41 4.43 22.77
CA ALA A 32 -17.07 5.76 22.28
C ALA A 32 -18.29 6.56 21.78
N ALA A 33 -19.41 5.88 21.52
CA ALA A 33 -20.64 6.52 21.05
C ALA A 33 -21.20 7.56 22.04
N ASP A 34 -20.97 7.34 23.34
CA ASP A 34 -21.48 8.19 24.43
C ASP A 34 -20.40 9.08 25.05
N LEU A 35 -19.15 9.00 24.56
CA LEU A 35 -18.03 9.79 25.08
C LEU A 35 -17.89 11.12 24.37
N ASN A 36 -17.34 12.10 25.09
CA ASN A 36 -16.86 13.32 24.43
C ASN A 36 -15.61 13.00 23.61
N VAL A 37 -15.49 13.62 22.44
CA VAL A 37 -14.31 13.44 21.54
C VAL A 37 -12.98 13.70 22.25
N ALA A 38 -12.96 14.59 23.23
CA ALA A 38 -11.77 14.91 24.04
C ALA A 38 -11.34 13.78 24.99
N GLU A 39 -12.19 12.77 25.22
CA GLU A 39 -11.90 11.60 26.06
C GLU A 39 -11.33 10.43 25.28
N LEU A 40 -11.33 10.51 23.94
CA LEU A 40 -10.77 9.49 23.08
C LEU A 40 -9.24 9.55 23.07
N SER A 41 -8.60 8.38 23.01
CA SER A 41 -7.19 8.29 22.67
C SER A 41 -6.94 8.77 21.23
N GLY A 42 -5.69 9.11 20.90
CA GLY A 42 -5.33 9.54 19.53
C GLY A 42 -5.68 8.51 18.45
N GLY A 43 -5.50 7.22 18.75
CA GLY A 43 -5.85 6.13 17.84
C GLY A 43 -7.36 5.98 17.67
N GLU A 44 -8.13 6.00 18.75
CA GLU A 44 -9.60 5.95 18.70
C GLU A 44 -10.17 7.14 17.94
N PHE A 45 -9.64 8.34 18.21
CA PHE A 45 -10.04 9.55 17.48
C PHE A 45 -9.80 9.41 15.96
N LYS A 46 -8.64 8.88 15.57
CA LYS A 46 -8.32 8.64 14.16
C LYS A 46 -9.30 7.63 13.51
N LEU A 47 -9.62 6.54 14.21
CA LEU A 47 -10.62 5.58 13.74
C LEU A 47 -12.01 6.20 13.59
N VAL A 48 -12.43 7.04 14.52
CA VAL A 48 -13.71 7.79 14.44
C VAL A 48 -13.72 8.71 13.22
N GLN A 49 -12.60 9.39 12.92
CA GLN A 49 -12.49 10.21 11.71
C GLN A 49 -12.65 9.37 10.44
N ILE A 50 -11.99 8.20 10.37
CA ILE A 50 -12.11 7.26 9.23
C ILE A 50 -13.56 6.78 9.10
N ILE A 51 -14.19 6.38 10.19
CA ILE A 51 -15.61 5.97 10.22
C ILE A 51 -16.51 7.08 9.67
N ARG A 52 -16.27 8.33 10.05
CA ARG A 52 -17.04 9.48 9.55
C ARG A 52 -16.99 9.58 8.03
N GLU A 53 -15.81 9.43 7.44
CA GLU A 53 -15.66 9.47 5.98
C GLU A 53 -16.33 8.25 5.30
N MET A 54 -16.21 7.07 5.90
CA MET A 54 -16.82 5.84 5.36
C MET A 54 -18.35 5.87 5.36
N ILE A 55 -18.96 6.52 6.36
CA ILE A 55 -20.42 6.61 6.49
C ILE A 55 -21.03 7.46 5.37
N THR A 56 -20.30 8.44 4.84
CA THR A 56 -20.78 9.28 3.74
C THR A 56 -20.89 8.50 2.42
N ARG A 57 -20.42 7.25 2.38
CA ARG A 57 -20.43 6.36 1.21
C ARG A 57 -19.87 7.03 -0.05
N PRO A 58 -18.65 7.56 -0.02
CA PRO A 58 -18.05 8.18 -1.20
C PRO A 58 -17.89 7.14 -2.32
N ALA A 59 -17.96 7.57 -3.58
CA ALA A 59 -17.70 6.70 -4.72
C ALA A 59 -16.27 6.15 -4.73
N LEU A 60 -15.33 6.93 -4.19
CA LEU A 60 -13.93 6.57 -3.97
C LEU A 60 -13.45 7.18 -2.65
N LEU A 61 -12.94 6.33 -1.75
CA LEU A 61 -12.29 6.75 -0.51
C LEU A 61 -10.78 6.65 -0.66
N ILE A 62 -10.09 7.76 -0.52
CA ILE A 62 -8.62 7.80 -0.58
C ILE A 62 -8.07 8.02 0.83
N MET A 63 -7.16 7.17 1.26
CA MET A 63 -6.49 7.27 2.56
C MET A 63 -4.98 7.21 2.40
N ASP A 64 -4.29 8.17 3.00
CA ASP A 64 -2.84 8.22 3.03
C ASP A 64 -2.34 7.90 4.43
N GLU A 65 -1.58 6.81 4.57
CA GLU A 65 -1.07 6.27 5.83
C GLU A 65 -2.09 6.26 6.98
N PRO A 66 -3.26 5.62 6.78
CA PRO A 66 -4.32 5.61 7.81
C PRO A 66 -3.89 4.91 9.10
N ASP A 67 -2.87 4.07 9.03
CA ASP A 67 -2.29 3.31 10.14
C ASP A 67 -1.21 4.07 10.93
N ALA A 68 -0.79 5.25 10.48
CA ALA A 68 0.23 6.03 11.18
C ALA A 68 -0.21 6.36 12.62
N PHE A 69 0.69 6.09 13.59
CA PHE A 69 0.48 6.29 15.03
C PHE A 69 -0.60 5.42 15.68
N LEU A 70 -1.10 4.38 15.00
CA LEU A 70 -2.00 3.40 15.59
C LEU A 70 -1.20 2.31 16.31
N ASP A 71 -1.70 1.90 17.49
CA ASP A 71 -1.25 0.69 18.16
C ASP A 71 -1.83 -0.57 17.50
N PHE A 72 -1.38 -1.74 17.92
CA PHE A 72 -1.79 -3.00 17.32
C PHE A 72 -3.31 -3.25 17.43
N SER A 73 -3.95 -2.83 18.51
CA SER A 73 -5.40 -2.97 18.66
C SER A 73 -6.15 -2.12 17.64
N ASN A 74 -5.75 -0.87 17.50
CA ASN A 74 -6.34 0.07 16.55
C ASN A 74 -6.04 -0.31 15.09
N ILE A 75 -4.88 -0.94 14.79
CA ILE A 75 -4.58 -1.50 13.46
C ILE A 75 -5.54 -2.65 13.12
N ASN A 76 -5.86 -3.53 14.08
CA ASN A 76 -6.85 -4.58 13.86
C ASN A 76 -8.25 -3.98 13.60
N ALA A 77 -8.63 -2.96 14.36
CA ALA A 77 -9.88 -2.25 14.15
C ALA A 77 -9.93 -1.60 12.75
N LEU A 78 -8.85 -0.96 12.32
CA LEU A 78 -8.71 -0.40 10.97
C LEU A 78 -8.85 -1.47 9.89
N ARG A 79 -8.20 -2.63 10.04
CA ARG A 79 -8.36 -3.78 9.13
C ARG A 79 -9.82 -4.18 9.00
N ASP A 80 -10.53 -4.31 10.13
CA ASP A 80 -11.92 -4.75 10.12
C ASP A 80 -12.84 -3.71 9.48
N LEU A 81 -12.55 -2.42 9.66
CA LEU A 81 -13.24 -1.32 8.97
C LEU A 81 -13.01 -1.38 7.45
N ILE A 82 -11.76 -1.54 7.01
CA ILE A 82 -11.41 -1.64 5.58
C ILE A 82 -12.12 -2.84 4.96
N ASN A 83 -12.03 -4.03 5.57
CA ASN A 83 -12.66 -5.25 5.06
C ASN A 83 -14.19 -5.20 5.10
N GLY A 84 -14.77 -4.42 6.00
CA GLY A 84 -16.22 -4.20 6.10
C GLY A 84 -16.77 -3.18 5.11
N HIS A 85 -15.90 -2.38 4.48
CA HIS A 85 -16.30 -1.38 3.50
C HIS A 85 -16.64 -2.01 2.15
N LYS A 86 -17.73 -1.53 1.53
CA LYS A 86 -18.22 -2.09 0.25
C LYS A 86 -17.92 -1.18 -0.96
N GLY A 87 -17.41 0.03 -0.70
CA GLY A 87 -17.05 0.99 -1.74
C GLY A 87 -15.64 0.77 -2.27
N THR A 88 -15.27 1.53 -3.27
CA THR A 88 -13.90 1.55 -3.80
C THR A 88 -13.00 2.33 -2.84
N MET A 89 -11.84 1.76 -2.51
CA MET A 89 -10.81 2.42 -1.71
C MET A 89 -9.48 2.46 -2.43
N LEU A 90 -8.75 3.54 -2.24
CA LEU A 90 -7.33 3.65 -2.56
C LEU A 90 -6.58 3.99 -1.27
N VAL A 91 -5.70 3.11 -0.82
CA VAL A 91 -4.97 3.25 0.43
C VAL A 91 -3.48 3.26 0.15
N VAL A 92 -2.81 4.32 0.59
CA VAL A 92 -1.35 4.39 0.62
C VAL A 92 -0.90 3.96 2.01
N THR A 93 -0.14 2.88 2.09
CA THR A 93 0.41 2.37 3.35
C THR A 93 1.67 1.53 3.10
N HIS A 94 2.56 1.49 4.08
CA HIS A 94 3.67 0.54 4.12
C HIS A 94 3.51 -0.49 5.24
N ASN A 95 2.36 -0.54 5.87
CA ASN A 95 2.03 -1.52 6.89
C ASN A 95 1.77 -2.89 6.26
N ARG A 96 2.73 -3.79 6.38
CA ARG A 96 2.65 -5.14 5.78
C ARG A 96 1.47 -5.96 6.30
N TYR A 97 1.02 -5.72 7.52
CA TYR A 97 -0.14 -6.42 8.06
C TYR A 97 -1.42 -6.03 7.29
N LEU A 98 -1.65 -4.74 7.05
CA LEU A 98 -2.79 -4.28 6.26
C LEU A 98 -2.66 -4.72 4.80
N LEU A 99 -1.47 -4.58 4.20
CA LEU A 99 -1.21 -5.01 2.82
C LEU A 99 -1.53 -6.49 2.59
N ASN A 100 -1.27 -7.34 3.58
CA ASN A 100 -1.51 -8.78 3.47
C ASN A 100 -2.97 -9.20 3.73
N HIS A 101 -3.79 -8.35 4.38
CA HIS A 101 -5.09 -8.77 4.88
C HIS A 101 -6.28 -7.95 4.34
N CYS A 102 -6.02 -6.86 3.61
CA CYS A 102 -7.08 -5.92 3.25
C CYS A 102 -7.26 -5.71 1.75
N PHE A 103 -6.25 -6.01 0.93
CA PHE A 103 -6.24 -5.58 -0.47
C PHE A 103 -6.06 -6.76 -1.43
N ASP A 104 -6.76 -6.69 -2.54
CA ASP A 104 -6.76 -7.65 -3.65
C ASP A 104 -6.05 -7.10 -4.90
N LYS A 105 -5.60 -5.84 -4.85
CA LYS A 105 -4.89 -5.16 -5.92
C LYS A 105 -3.78 -4.29 -5.35
N VAL A 106 -2.62 -4.30 -6.00
CA VAL A 106 -1.47 -3.48 -5.63
C VAL A 106 -1.16 -2.51 -6.78
N LEU A 107 -1.01 -1.24 -6.44
CA LEU A 107 -0.49 -0.21 -7.33
C LEU A 107 0.93 0.15 -6.88
N HIS A 108 1.92 -0.19 -7.71
CA HIS A 108 3.31 0.12 -7.45
C HIS A 108 3.74 1.33 -8.26
N LEU A 109 4.18 2.38 -7.57
CA LEU A 109 4.71 3.59 -8.18
C LEU A 109 6.24 3.60 -8.04
N GLU A 110 6.95 3.45 -9.15
CA GLU A 110 8.41 3.52 -9.21
C GLU A 110 8.84 4.28 -10.47
N ASN A 111 9.87 5.13 -10.36
CA ASN A 111 10.43 5.91 -11.49
C ASN A 111 9.38 6.71 -12.29
N MET A 112 8.35 7.25 -11.64
CA MET A 112 7.21 7.95 -12.27
C MET A 112 6.32 7.04 -13.14
N GLU A 113 6.47 5.74 -13.05
CA GLU A 113 5.61 4.76 -13.70
C GLU A 113 4.73 4.07 -12.67
N LEU A 114 3.46 3.88 -13.02
CA LEU A 114 2.48 3.18 -12.21
C LEU A 114 2.27 1.80 -12.79
N GLN A 115 2.57 0.77 -12.02
CA GLN A 115 2.33 -0.62 -12.36
C GLN A 115 1.19 -1.16 -11.53
N GLU A 116 0.23 -1.79 -12.19
CA GLU A 116 -0.92 -2.41 -11.56
C GLU A 116 -0.71 -3.93 -11.48
N PHE A 117 -0.99 -4.49 -10.32
CA PHE A 117 -0.94 -5.93 -10.09
C PHE A 117 -2.27 -6.38 -9.47
N ASP A 118 -2.98 -7.27 -10.16
CA ASP A 118 -4.17 -7.95 -9.67
C ASP A 118 -3.75 -9.17 -8.86
N GLY A 119 -3.96 -9.13 -7.55
CA GLY A 119 -3.58 -10.19 -6.63
C GLY A 119 -3.16 -9.66 -5.27
N SER A 120 -2.82 -10.58 -4.39
CA SER A 120 -2.39 -10.25 -3.04
C SER A 120 -1.03 -9.57 -3.00
N TYR A 121 -0.77 -8.79 -1.95
CA TYR A 121 0.56 -8.20 -1.71
C TYR A 121 1.67 -9.26 -1.60
N VAL A 122 1.36 -10.44 -1.09
CA VAL A 122 2.33 -11.56 -0.99
C VAL A 122 2.77 -12.02 -2.36
N GLU A 123 1.84 -12.22 -3.30
CA GLU A 123 2.13 -12.62 -4.68
C GLU A 123 2.92 -11.53 -5.42
N TYR A 124 2.48 -10.27 -5.28
CA TYR A 124 3.21 -9.12 -5.82
C TYR A 124 4.66 -9.08 -5.29
N HIS A 125 4.84 -9.20 -3.98
CA HIS A 125 6.17 -9.13 -3.37
C HIS A 125 7.08 -10.29 -3.81
N TYR A 126 6.53 -11.49 -3.97
CA TYR A 126 7.24 -12.64 -4.50
C TYR A 126 7.74 -12.41 -5.94
N LEU A 127 6.88 -11.90 -6.82
CA LEU A 127 7.25 -11.58 -8.21
C LEU A 127 8.32 -10.48 -8.28
N MET A 128 8.20 -9.46 -7.45
CA MET A 128 9.22 -8.41 -7.36
C MET A 128 10.58 -8.92 -6.88
N LEU A 129 10.59 -9.87 -5.95
CA LEU A 129 11.83 -10.52 -5.51
C LEU A 129 12.45 -11.37 -6.60
N GLN A 130 11.66 -12.15 -7.33
CA GLN A 130 12.15 -12.94 -8.46
C GLN A 130 12.78 -12.05 -9.54
N SER A 131 12.08 -10.99 -9.95
CA SER A 131 12.61 -10.04 -10.93
C SER A 131 13.92 -9.40 -10.48
N LYS A 132 14.06 -9.06 -9.20
CA LYS A 132 15.34 -8.53 -8.66
C LYS A 132 16.46 -9.56 -8.71
N ILE A 133 16.18 -10.83 -8.41
CA ILE A 133 17.18 -11.90 -8.48
C ILE A 133 17.66 -12.07 -9.93
N GLU A 134 16.73 -12.14 -10.88
CA GLU A 134 17.07 -12.24 -12.31
C GLU A 134 17.93 -11.05 -12.78
N GLN A 135 17.59 -9.83 -12.38
CA GLN A 135 18.39 -8.65 -12.71
C GLN A 135 19.81 -8.71 -12.10
N MET A 136 19.92 -9.18 -10.87
CA MET A 136 21.23 -9.35 -10.21
C MET A 136 22.09 -10.42 -10.90
N GLU A 137 21.50 -11.53 -11.34
CA GLU A 137 22.19 -12.59 -12.07
C GLU A 137 22.68 -12.10 -13.43
N LEU A 138 21.84 -11.36 -14.17
CA LEU A 138 22.24 -10.73 -15.44
C LEU A 138 23.39 -9.75 -15.24
N ALA A 139 23.29 -8.86 -14.26
CA ALA A 139 24.35 -7.90 -13.96
C ALA A 139 25.68 -8.59 -13.56
N ALA A 140 25.62 -9.68 -12.82
CA ALA A 140 26.79 -10.46 -12.44
C ALA A 140 27.43 -11.11 -13.69
N SER A 141 26.65 -11.66 -14.61
CA SER A 141 27.13 -12.23 -15.87
C SER A 141 27.82 -11.17 -16.74
N ASP A 142 27.21 -9.98 -16.86
CA ASP A 142 27.78 -8.87 -17.61
C ASP A 142 29.14 -8.41 -17.03
N MET A 143 29.25 -8.36 -15.70
CA MET A 143 30.50 -8.02 -15.02
C MET A 143 31.62 -9.04 -15.29
N GLU A 144 31.30 -10.33 -15.29
CA GLU A 144 32.26 -11.39 -15.64
C GLU A 144 32.72 -11.31 -17.09
N GLU A 145 31.85 -10.94 -18.01
CA GLU A 145 32.19 -10.76 -19.42
C GLU A 145 33.08 -9.52 -19.60
N ILE A 146 32.77 -8.42 -18.96
CA ILE A 146 33.62 -7.21 -18.95
C ILE A 146 35.02 -7.54 -18.42
N GLU A 147 35.13 -8.25 -17.31
CA GLU A 147 36.42 -8.64 -16.74
C GLU A 147 37.23 -9.56 -17.69
N ARG A 148 36.57 -10.51 -18.33
CA ARG A 148 37.22 -11.38 -19.37
C ARG A 148 37.73 -10.55 -20.52
N ASN A 149 36.96 -9.61 -21.02
CA ASN A 149 37.35 -8.74 -22.14
C ASN A 149 38.49 -7.80 -21.76
N GLN A 150 38.49 -7.26 -20.55
CA GLN A 150 39.59 -6.43 -20.04
C GLN A 150 40.92 -7.22 -19.98
N LYS A 151 40.88 -8.44 -19.43
CA LYS A 151 42.05 -9.31 -19.38
C LYS A 151 42.59 -9.65 -20.77
N LEU A 152 41.68 -9.86 -21.76
CA LEU A 152 42.06 -10.10 -23.14
C LEU A 152 42.74 -8.88 -23.77
N VAL A 153 42.18 -7.69 -23.59
CA VAL A 153 42.77 -6.42 -24.09
C VAL A 153 44.16 -6.18 -23.48
N GLU A 154 44.32 -6.38 -22.16
CA GLU A 154 45.66 -6.27 -21.52
C GLU A 154 46.67 -7.25 -22.11
N ARG A 155 46.29 -8.49 -22.39
CA ARG A 155 47.14 -9.49 -23.00
C ARG A 155 47.59 -9.06 -24.39
N LEU A 156 46.64 -8.64 -25.23
CA LEU A 156 46.95 -8.16 -26.60
C LEU A 156 47.82 -6.91 -26.59
N ARG A 157 47.64 -5.98 -25.65
CA ARG A 157 48.54 -4.82 -25.51
C ARG A 157 49.97 -5.21 -25.15
N LYS A 158 50.16 -6.16 -24.24
CA LYS A 158 51.49 -6.66 -23.89
C LYS A 158 52.18 -7.33 -25.07
N GLU A 159 51.49 -8.17 -25.84
CA GLU A 159 51.98 -8.81 -27.03
C GLU A 159 52.40 -7.80 -28.12
N ALA A 160 51.56 -6.79 -28.37
CA ALA A 160 51.84 -5.71 -29.32
C ALA A 160 53.07 -4.89 -28.92
N THR A 161 53.28 -4.62 -27.61
CA THR A 161 54.46 -3.89 -27.11
C THR A 161 55.74 -4.71 -27.33
N VAL A 162 55.72 -5.99 -27.16
CA VAL A 162 56.87 -6.89 -27.39
C VAL A 162 57.27 -6.91 -28.86
N VAL A 163 56.35 -6.92 -29.81
CA VAL A 163 56.63 -6.89 -31.25
C VAL A 163 57.29 -5.58 -31.69
N VAL A 164 56.86 -4.43 -31.14
CA VAL A 164 57.43 -3.12 -31.46
C VAL A 164 58.84 -2.93 -30.88
N SER A 165 59.18 -3.60 -29.77
CA SER A 165 60.50 -3.53 -29.17
C SER A 165 61.54 -4.48 -29.75
N ALA A 166 61.09 -5.42 -30.65
CA ALA A 166 62.00 -6.39 -31.31
C ALA A 166 62.31 -6.03 -32.77
N ALA A 167 61.79 -4.90 -33.28
CA ALA A 167 62.07 -4.32 -34.58
C ALA A 167 63.00 -3.10 -34.46
#